data_8be5cf8a49d72616eb1ad115ede1233e
#
_entry.id   8be5cf8a49d72616eb1ad115ede1233e
#
_cell.length_a   1.000
_cell.length_b   1.000
_cell.length_c   1.000
_cell.angle_alpha   90.00
_cell.angle_beta   90.00
_cell.angle_gamma   90.00
#
_symmetry.space_group_name_H-M   'P 1'
#
loop_
_entity.id
_entity.type
_entity.pdbx_description
1 polymer ?
#
loop_
_entity_poly.entity_id
_entity_poly.type
_entity_poly.pdbx_seq_one_letter_code
_entity_poly.pdbx_strand_id
1 'polypeptide(L)'
;ILILRNTALCFSYPRTSACMRSGDDAQSIYSFRGANIDNILKFTQLYKGAKLFKLEQNYRSTQTIVCAANSLIEKNSEQIRKEVFSEKAKGEPIGVFNAYSDVEEGEIVANQIVKLRSREHYSYNDFAILYRTNAQSRIFEEALRKRALPYKIYGGLSFYQRKEIKECYILLPSGGKSE
;
A
#
# COMPACT_ATOMS: atom_id res chain seq x y z
N ILE A 1 -6.41 2.19 -4.44
CA ILE A 1 -6.71 2.04 -3.01
C ILE A 1 -7.48 3.28 -2.61
N LEU A 2 -8.78 3.16 -2.48
CA LEU A 2 -9.60 4.22 -1.92
C LEU A 2 -9.47 4.13 -0.41
N ILE A 3 -8.63 4.97 0.18
CA ILE A 3 -8.61 5.16 1.63
C ILE A 3 -9.86 5.97 1.95
N LEU A 4 -10.95 5.29 2.24
CA LEU A 4 -12.08 5.94 2.87
C LEU A 4 -11.64 6.27 4.30
N ARG A 5 -11.23 7.52 4.52
CA ARG A 5 -11.23 8.11 5.86
C ARG A 5 -12.57 7.75 6.49
N ASN A 6 -12.59 7.43 7.77
CA ASN A 6 -13.76 7.14 8.60
C ASN A 6 -14.95 8.07 8.29
N THR A 7 -15.59 7.89 7.14
CA THR A 7 -16.71 8.70 6.70
C THR A 7 -17.95 7.86 6.90
N ALA A 8 -18.73 8.18 7.91
CA ALA A 8 -20.07 7.70 8.02
C ALA A 8 -20.87 8.29 6.86
N LEU A 9 -21.25 7.48 5.89
CA LEU A 9 -22.24 7.85 4.88
C LEU A 9 -23.62 7.73 5.53
N CYS A 10 -24.16 8.85 5.99
CA CYS A 10 -25.52 8.93 6.41
C CYS A 10 -26.40 9.16 5.19
N PHE A 11 -27.13 8.14 4.75
CA PHE A 11 -28.20 8.31 3.78
C PHE A 11 -29.47 8.64 4.53
N SER A 12 -29.91 9.90 4.47
CA SER A 12 -31.21 10.30 4.94
C SER A 12 -32.25 10.00 3.85
N TYR A 13 -32.95 8.89 3.99
CA TYR A 13 -34.18 8.66 3.22
C TYR A 13 -35.36 9.39 3.92
N PRO A 14 -36.23 10.06 3.18
CA PRO A 14 -37.27 10.95 3.77
C PRO A 14 -38.31 10.25 4.63
N ARG A 15 -38.24 8.95 4.86
CA ARG A 15 -39.15 8.17 5.71
C ARG A 15 -38.50 7.25 6.74
N THR A 16 -37.18 7.05 6.71
CA THR A 16 -36.43 6.28 7.70
C THR A 16 -35.01 6.80 7.80
N SER A 17 -34.60 7.24 8.97
CA SER A 17 -33.18 7.58 9.22
C SER A 17 -32.35 6.29 9.33
N ALA A 18 -31.97 5.74 8.19
CA ALA A 18 -31.04 4.60 8.16
C ALA A 18 -29.61 5.13 8.07
N CYS A 19 -28.77 4.76 9.04
CA CYS A 19 -27.35 5.04 9.00
C CYS A 19 -26.60 3.74 8.62
N MET A 20 -25.77 3.80 7.58
CA MET A 20 -24.91 2.70 7.20
C MET A 20 -23.44 3.15 7.30
N ARG A 21 -22.61 2.32 7.90
CA ARG A 21 -21.17 2.52 7.97
C ARG A 21 -20.47 1.39 7.26
N SER A 22 -19.53 1.73 6.39
CA SER A 22 -18.67 0.78 5.71
C SER A 22 -17.22 1.06 6.05
N GLY A 23 -16.43 0.03 6.27
CA GLY A 23 -15.01 0.14 6.55
C GLY A 23 -14.36 -1.22 6.57
N ASP A 24 -13.03 -1.23 6.62
CA ASP A 24 -12.22 -2.43 6.79
C ASP A 24 -11.33 -2.24 8.03
N ASP A 25 -11.63 -2.98 9.08
CA ASP A 25 -10.89 -2.96 10.35
C ASP A 25 -9.44 -3.41 10.18
N ALA A 26 -9.16 -4.37 9.28
CA ALA A 26 -7.82 -4.82 8.96
C ALA A 26 -6.94 -3.73 8.31
N GLN A 27 -7.55 -2.71 7.69
CA GLN A 27 -6.84 -1.58 7.08
C GLN A 27 -6.77 -0.34 7.99
N SER A 28 -7.08 -0.49 9.28
CA SER A 28 -7.01 0.61 10.26
C SER A 28 -5.55 0.88 10.69
N ILE A 29 -4.73 1.35 9.76
CA ILE A 29 -3.28 1.56 9.95
C ILE A 29 -2.89 3.00 10.31
N TYR A 30 -3.86 3.88 10.57
CA TYR A 30 -3.62 5.30 10.87
C TYR A 30 -3.92 5.68 12.34
N SER A 31 -3.80 4.74 13.27
CA SER A 31 -3.99 5.01 14.70
C SER A 31 -3.06 6.12 15.22
N PHE A 32 -1.81 6.18 14.73
CA PHE A 32 -0.84 7.23 15.02
C PHE A 32 -1.26 8.63 14.53
N ARG A 33 -2.30 8.74 13.71
CA ARG A 33 -2.92 9.99 13.26
C ARG A 33 -4.31 10.21 13.87
N GLY A 34 -4.61 9.54 14.98
CA GLY A 34 -5.88 9.68 15.69
C GLY A 34 -7.04 8.89 15.08
N ALA A 35 -6.78 7.97 14.15
CA ALA A 35 -7.81 7.05 13.69
C ALA A 35 -8.12 6.04 14.81
N ASN A 36 -9.41 5.91 15.15
CA ASN A 36 -9.85 5.00 16.20
C ASN A 36 -10.65 3.84 15.58
N ILE A 37 -10.11 2.63 15.69
CA ILE A 37 -10.73 1.39 15.23
C ILE A 37 -12.04 1.07 15.99
N ASP A 38 -12.15 1.51 17.25
CA ASP A 38 -13.35 1.34 18.07
C ASP A 38 -14.62 1.85 17.38
N ASN A 39 -14.48 2.85 16.54
CA ASN A 39 -15.59 3.37 15.76
C ASN A 39 -16.25 2.31 14.86
N ILE A 40 -15.53 1.27 14.47
CA ILE A 40 -16.05 0.15 13.69
C ILE A 40 -16.43 -0.99 14.64
N LEU A 41 -15.55 -1.36 15.56
CA LEU A 41 -15.73 -2.50 16.45
C LEU A 41 -16.92 -2.34 17.40
N LYS A 42 -17.12 -1.12 17.93
CA LYS A 42 -18.21 -0.81 18.88
C LYS A 42 -19.50 -0.32 18.22
N PHE A 43 -19.56 -0.28 16.89
CA PHE A 43 -20.74 0.26 16.20
C PHE A 43 -22.05 -0.45 16.54
N THR A 44 -22.03 -1.78 16.55
CA THR A 44 -23.21 -2.58 16.92
C THR A 44 -23.63 -2.45 18.38
N GLN A 45 -22.68 -2.09 19.26
CA GLN A 45 -22.95 -1.83 20.68
C GLN A 45 -23.58 -0.45 20.87
N LEU A 46 -23.12 0.55 20.11
CA LEU A 46 -23.61 1.93 20.17
C LEU A 46 -25.01 2.07 19.55
N TYR A 47 -25.26 1.33 18.48
CA TYR A 47 -26.53 1.39 17.74
C TYR A 47 -27.30 0.09 17.90
N LYS A 48 -28.23 0.06 18.86
CA LYS A 48 -29.11 -1.11 19.12
C LYS A 48 -29.91 -1.45 17.85
N GLY A 49 -29.83 -2.70 17.42
CA GLY A 49 -30.49 -3.18 16.20
C GLY A 49 -29.68 -3.01 14.91
N ALA A 50 -28.46 -2.49 14.97
CA ALA A 50 -27.56 -2.47 13.81
C ALA A 50 -27.21 -3.90 13.39
N LYS A 51 -27.28 -4.16 12.07
CA LYS A 51 -26.88 -5.44 11.47
C LYS A 51 -25.48 -5.34 10.91
N LEU A 52 -24.65 -6.32 11.21
CA LEU A 52 -23.31 -6.45 10.65
C LEU A 52 -23.33 -7.36 9.43
N PHE A 53 -22.85 -6.85 8.29
CA PHE A 53 -22.65 -7.63 7.08
C PHE A 53 -21.14 -7.70 6.80
N LYS A 54 -20.62 -8.90 6.59
CA LYS A 54 -19.23 -9.15 6.24
C LYS A 54 -19.12 -9.35 4.74
N LEU A 55 -18.23 -8.59 4.11
CA LEU A 55 -17.86 -8.77 2.69
C LEU A 55 -16.57 -9.60 2.66
N GLU A 56 -16.70 -10.89 2.40
CA GLU A 56 -15.59 -11.85 2.51
C GLU A 56 -15.02 -12.24 1.14
N GLN A 57 -15.77 -12.04 0.04
CA GLN A 57 -15.28 -12.35 -1.29
C GLN A 57 -14.35 -11.25 -1.83
N ASN A 58 -13.13 -11.64 -2.19
CA ASN A 58 -12.13 -10.77 -2.81
C ASN A 58 -12.08 -11.02 -4.33
N TYR A 59 -12.46 -10.01 -5.09
CA TYR A 59 -12.48 -10.04 -6.56
C TYR A 59 -11.18 -9.56 -7.21
N ARG A 60 -10.25 -9.04 -6.44
CA ARG A 60 -9.02 -8.42 -6.94
C ARG A 60 -7.87 -9.40 -7.05
N SER A 61 -7.59 -10.11 -5.97
CA SER A 61 -6.35 -10.86 -5.77
C SER A 61 -6.53 -12.35 -6.05
N THR A 62 -5.42 -13.03 -6.35
CA THR A 62 -5.35 -14.49 -6.45
C THR A 62 -5.46 -15.14 -5.08
N GLN A 63 -5.74 -16.45 -5.04
CA GLN A 63 -5.89 -17.19 -3.78
C GLN A 63 -4.62 -17.13 -2.92
N THR A 64 -3.44 -17.24 -3.51
CA THR A 64 -2.16 -17.18 -2.78
C THR A 64 -2.01 -15.87 -2.01
N ILE A 65 -2.37 -14.73 -2.62
CA ILE A 65 -2.29 -13.41 -1.96
C ILE A 65 -3.32 -13.32 -0.84
N VAL A 66 -4.55 -13.80 -1.06
CA VAL A 66 -5.62 -13.76 -0.06
C VAL A 66 -5.28 -14.65 1.13
N CYS A 67 -4.78 -15.87 0.91
CA CYS A 67 -4.36 -16.76 1.99
C CYS A 67 -3.23 -16.15 2.83
N ALA A 68 -2.24 -15.53 2.19
CA ALA A 68 -1.16 -14.84 2.91
C ALA A 68 -1.67 -13.65 3.73
N ALA A 69 -2.60 -12.87 3.19
CA ALA A 69 -3.22 -11.75 3.90
C ALA A 69 -4.04 -12.22 5.11
N ASN A 70 -4.83 -13.29 4.97
CA ASN A 70 -5.57 -13.90 6.09
C ASN A 70 -4.61 -14.36 7.19
N SER A 71 -3.56 -15.09 6.84
CA SER A 71 -2.56 -15.58 7.79
C SER A 71 -1.85 -14.44 8.55
N LEU A 72 -1.63 -13.30 7.89
CA LEU A 72 -1.06 -12.14 8.54
C LEU A 72 -2.04 -11.48 9.50
N ILE A 73 -3.28 -11.28 9.07
CA ILE A 73 -4.27 -10.54 9.84
C ILE A 73 -4.82 -11.37 11.03
N GLU A 74 -4.80 -12.69 10.92
CA GLU A 74 -5.24 -13.60 11.99
C GLU A 74 -4.46 -13.39 13.31
N LYS A 75 -3.23 -12.86 13.21
CA LYS A 75 -2.40 -12.52 14.37
C LYS A 75 -2.89 -11.30 15.16
N ASN A 76 -3.82 -10.53 14.60
CA ASN A 76 -4.41 -9.39 15.28
C ASN A 76 -5.52 -9.86 16.24
N SER A 77 -5.44 -9.44 17.49
CA SER A 77 -6.47 -9.75 18.51
C SER A 77 -7.72 -8.89 18.40
N GLU A 78 -7.55 -7.65 17.96
CA GLU A 78 -8.62 -6.64 17.88
C GLU A 78 -9.13 -6.50 16.45
N GLN A 79 -10.03 -7.40 16.04
CA GLN A 79 -10.64 -7.35 14.71
C GLN A 79 -11.99 -8.07 14.66
N ILE A 80 -12.80 -7.74 13.67
CA ILE A 80 -13.97 -8.50 13.31
C ILE A 80 -13.53 -9.73 12.53
N ARG A 81 -13.60 -10.92 13.15
CA ARG A 81 -13.21 -12.16 12.48
C ARG A 81 -13.99 -12.34 11.18
N LYS A 82 -13.28 -12.42 10.07
CA LYS A 82 -13.77 -12.71 8.73
C LYS A 82 -12.74 -13.57 8.01
N GLU A 83 -13.21 -14.44 7.15
CA GLU A 83 -12.35 -15.26 6.30
C GLU A 83 -12.53 -14.79 4.85
N VAL A 84 -11.58 -14.00 4.40
CA VAL A 84 -11.60 -13.50 3.02
C VAL A 84 -11.20 -14.63 2.08
N PHE A 85 -11.96 -14.83 1.01
CA PHE A 85 -11.67 -15.84 0.00
C PHE A 85 -11.68 -15.26 -1.41
N SER A 86 -11.05 -15.95 -2.35
CA SER A 86 -11.03 -15.58 -3.76
C SER A 86 -11.37 -16.80 -4.62
N GLU A 87 -12.23 -16.59 -5.61
CA GLU A 87 -12.56 -17.59 -6.64
C GLU A 87 -11.60 -17.53 -7.83
N LYS A 88 -10.63 -16.61 -7.83
CA LYS A 88 -9.61 -16.53 -8.86
C LYS A 88 -8.65 -17.72 -8.79
N ALA A 89 -7.85 -17.88 -9.84
CA ALA A 89 -6.78 -18.89 -9.87
C ALA A 89 -5.85 -18.74 -8.65
N LYS A 90 -5.15 -19.84 -8.32
CA LYS A 90 -4.18 -19.87 -7.22
C LYS A 90 -3.14 -18.77 -7.35
N GLY A 91 -2.66 -18.49 -8.56
CA GLY A 91 -1.65 -17.50 -8.86
C GLY A 91 -0.24 -17.94 -8.47
N GLU A 92 0.73 -17.09 -8.73
CA GLU A 92 2.15 -17.31 -8.43
C GLU A 92 2.42 -17.28 -6.92
N PRO A 93 3.44 -18.00 -6.44
CA PRO A 93 3.88 -17.93 -5.07
C PRO A 93 4.48 -16.57 -4.74
N ILE A 94 4.36 -16.16 -3.46
CA ILE A 94 4.96 -14.93 -2.96
C ILE A 94 6.45 -15.18 -2.74
N GLY A 95 7.29 -14.41 -3.43
CA GLY A 95 8.74 -14.44 -3.22
C GLY A 95 9.14 -13.57 -2.02
N VAL A 96 10.01 -14.08 -1.17
CA VAL A 96 10.60 -13.35 -0.05
C VAL A 96 12.10 -13.28 -0.27
N PHE A 97 12.66 -12.07 -0.21
CA PHE A 97 14.08 -11.81 -0.41
C PHE A 97 14.63 -11.11 0.83
N ASN A 98 15.78 -11.58 1.30
CA ASN A 98 16.53 -10.92 2.36
C ASN A 98 17.68 -10.13 1.72
N ALA A 99 17.83 -8.88 2.11
CA ALA A 99 18.94 -8.02 1.72
C ALA A 99 19.81 -7.70 2.94
N TYR A 100 21.12 -7.59 2.75
CA TYR A 100 22.06 -7.21 3.80
C TYR A 100 22.18 -5.69 3.96
N SER A 101 21.73 -4.93 2.96
CA SER A 101 21.75 -3.47 2.97
C SER A 101 20.61 -2.88 2.16
N ASP A 102 20.27 -1.62 2.43
CA ASP A 102 19.26 -0.87 1.69
C ASP A 102 19.61 -0.79 0.19
N VAL A 103 20.89 -0.64 -0.13
CA VAL A 103 21.37 -0.57 -1.52
C VAL A 103 21.09 -1.89 -2.23
N GLU A 104 21.38 -3.02 -1.58
CA GLU A 104 21.08 -4.35 -2.11
C GLU A 104 19.58 -4.56 -2.27
N GLU A 105 18.75 -4.10 -1.30
CA GLU A 105 17.30 -4.14 -1.40
C GLU A 105 16.81 -3.44 -2.69
N GLY A 106 17.30 -2.22 -2.92
CA GLY A 106 16.97 -1.46 -4.13
C GLY A 106 17.41 -2.19 -5.41
N GLU A 107 18.57 -2.81 -5.41
CA GLU A 107 19.07 -3.56 -6.55
C GLU A 107 18.29 -4.84 -6.82
N ILE A 108 17.92 -5.59 -5.78
CA ILE A 108 17.05 -6.78 -5.89
C ILE A 108 15.74 -6.39 -6.55
N VAL A 109 15.07 -5.34 -6.05
CA VAL A 109 13.78 -4.87 -6.59
C VAL A 109 13.91 -4.48 -8.06
N ALA A 110 14.90 -3.66 -8.40
CA ALA A 110 15.09 -3.21 -9.78
C ALA A 110 15.41 -4.39 -10.72
N ASN A 111 16.21 -5.36 -10.28
CA ASN A 111 16.50 -6.58 -11.03
C ASN A 111 15.24 -7.44 -11.25
N GLN A 112 14.38 -7.58 -10.23
CA GLN A 112 13.12 -8.32 -10.36
C GLN A 112 12.19 -7.68 -11.39
N ILE A 113 12.10 -6.34 -11.41
CA ILE A 113 11.29 -5.63 -12.41
C ILE A 113 11.81 -5.93 -13.83
N VAL A 114 13.12 -5.81 -14.05
CA VAL A 114 13.73 -6.11 -15.36
C VAL A 114 13.46 -7.55 -15.77
N LYS A 115 13.67 -8.51 -14.86
CA LYS A 115 13.48 -9.94 -15.11
C LYS A 115 12.03 -10.27 -15.45
N LEU A 116 11.07 -9.78 -14.66
CA LEU A 116 9.64 -10.04 -14.89
C LEU A 116 9.16 -9.40 -16.18
N ARG A 117 9.61 -8.17 -16.47
CA ARG A 117 9.27 -7.51 -17.73
C ARG A 117 9.76 -8.28 -18.94
N SER A 118 10.98 -8.83 -18.88
CA SER A 118 11.53 -9.61 -19.99
C SER A 118 10.83 -10.95 -20.20
N ARG A 119 10.39 -11.61 -19.12
CA ARG A 119 9.73 -12.91 -19.18
C ARG A 119 8.27 -12.82 -19.57
N GLU A 120 7.52 -11.91 -18.95
CA GLU A 120 6.06 -11.87 -18.95
C GLU A 120 5.49 -10.71 -19.80
N HIS A 121 6.36 -9.93 -20.43
CA HIS A 121 6.00 -8.76 -21.25
C HIS A 121 5.18 -7.69 -20.50
N TYR A 122 5.35 -7.57 -19.17
CA TYR A 122 4.68 -6.54 -18.37
C TYR A 122 5.08 -5.12 -18.80
N SER A 123 4.13 -4.19 -18.74
CA SER A 123 4.37 -2.77 -18.82
C SER A 123 4.98 -2.25 -17.51
N TYR A 124 5.70 -1.14 -17.54
CA TYR A 124 6.17 -0.49 -16.30
C TYR A 124 5.03 -0.06 -15.38
N ASN A 125 3.85 0.19 -15.91
CA ASN A 125 2.66 0.55 -15.13
C ASN A 125 2.07 -0.63 -14.33
N ASP A 126 2.48 -1.85 -14.62
CA ASP A 126 2.01 -3.05 -13.92
C ASP A 126 2.79 -3.30 -12.62
N PHE A 127 3.85 -2.52 -12.36
CA PHE A 127 4.67 -2.62 -11.17
C PHE A 127 4.36 -1.52 -10.17
N ALA A 128 4.35 -1.87 -8.89
CA ALA A 128 4.27 -0.93 -7.79
C ALA A 128 5.24 -1.31 -6.68
N ILE A 129 6.03 -0.36 -6.20
CA ILE A 129 6.90 -0.52 -5.05
C ILE A 129 6.25 0.18 -3.85
N LEU A 130 6.00 -0.59 -2.80
CA LEU A 130 5.43 -0.08 -1.55
C LEU A 130 6.49 -0.12 -0.46
N TYR A 131 6.64 0.97 0.28
CA TYR A 131 7.59 1.10 1.36
C TYR A 131 6.94 1.77 2.59
N ARG A 132 7.54 1.58 3.75
CA ARG A 132 6.97 2.03 5.03
C ARG A 132 7.16 3.53 5.24
N THR A 133 8.30 4.08 4.87
CA THR A 133 8.66 5.48 5.12
C THR A 133 9.16 6.15 3.85
N ASN A 134 8.91 7.46 3.73
CA ASN A 134 9.38 8.23 2.57
C ASN A 134 10.91 8.28 2.44
N ALA A 135 11.67 8.00 3.52
CA ALA A 135 13.11 7.94 3.46
C ALA A 135 13.63 6.80 2.59
N GLN A 136 12.90 5.67 2.57
CA GLN A 136 13.24 4.50 1.76
C GLN A 136 13.13 4.76 0.24
N SER A 137 12.32 5.76 -0.18
CA SER A 137 12.14 6.05 -1.61
C SER A 137 13.46 6.33 -2.34
N ARG A 138 14.42 6.99 -1.65
CA ARG A 138 15.71 7.36 -2.24
C ARG A 138 16.46 6.14 -2.81
N ILE A 139 16.51 5.06 -2.06
CA ILE A 139 17.22 3.84 -2.43
C ILE A 139 16.63 3.25 -3.72
N PHE A 140 15.30 3.15 -3.78
CA PHE A 140 14.62 2.66 -4.97
C PHE A 140 14.80 3.62 -6.16
N GLU A 141 14.72 4.94 -5.94
CA GLU A 141 14.97 5.93 -6.98
C GLU A 141 16.38 5.80 -7.58
N GLU A 142 17.39 5.64 -6.73
CA GLU A 142 18.76 5.45 -7.16
C GLU A 142 18.94 4.15 -7.97
N ALA A 143 18.38 3.04 -7.48
CA ALA A 143 18.46 1.74 -8.15
C ALA A 143 17.75 1.71 -9.50
N LEU A 144 16.57 2.32 -9.59
CA LEU A 144 15.80 2.44 -10.84
C LEU A 144 16.50 3.36 -11.84
N ARG A 145 17.05 4.48 -11.38
CA ARG A 145 17.79 5.44 -12.21
C ARG A 145 19.06 4.83 -12.80
N LYS A 146 19.84 4.08 -12.01
CA LYS A 146 21.03 3.35 -12.50
C LYS A 146 20.73 2.44 -13.69
N ARG A 147 19.51 1.91 -13.75
CA ARG A 147 19.03 1.01 -14.82
C ARG A 147 18.18 1.69 -15.89
N ALA A 148 18.09 3.03 -15.85
CA ALA A 148 17.22 3.81 -16.74
C ALA A 148 15.76 3.34 -16.75
N LEU A 149 15.26 2.84 -15.62
CA LEU A 149 13.85 2.43 -15.47
C LEU A 149 13.00 3.65 -15.13
N PRO A 150 11.93 3.92 -15.87
CA PRO A 150 11.02 5.02 -15.57
C PRO A 150 10.22 4.72 -14.30
N TYR A 151 10.04 5.72 -13.45
CA TYR A 151 9.26 5.62 -12.23
C TYR A 151 8.48 6.89 -11.94
N LYS A 152 7.44 6.76 -11.11
CA LYS A 152 6.65 7.88 -10.59
C LYS A 152 6.40 7.68 -9.10
N ILE A 153 6.59 8.74 -8.31
CA ILE A 153 6.34 8.74 -6.87
C ILE A 153 4.96 9.30 -6.59
N TYR A 154 4.22 8.61 -5.73
CA TYR A 154 2.92 9.04 -5.27
C TYR A 154 2.97 9.34 -3.76
N GLY A 155 2.31 10.40 -3.34
CA GLY A 155 2.17 10.75 -1.92
C GLY A 155 3.33 11.55 -1.31
N GLY A 156 4.28 11.99 -2.11
CA GLY A 156 5.40 12.83 -1.68
C GLY A 156 6.17 13.43 -2.85
N LEU A 157 7.06 14.35 -2.52
CA LEU A 157 8.07 14.83 -3.49
C LEU A 157 9.18 13.77 -3.59
N SER A 158 9.67 13.54 -4.81
CA SER A 158 10.91 12.79 -5.03
C SER A 158 12.01 13.36 -4.14
N PHE A 159 12.90 12.49 -3.64
CA PHE A 159 14.05 12.93 -2.84
C PHE A 159 14.78 14.11 -3.50
N TYR A 160 15.01 14.02 -4.81
CA TYR A 160 15.72 15.04 -5.58
C TYR A 160 14.90 16.31 -5.89
N GLN A 161 13.58 16.28 -5.65
CA GLN A 161 12.70 17.43 -5.80
C GLN A 161 12.51 18.23 -4.51
N ARG A 162 13.01 17.73 -3.38
CA ARG A 162 12.96 18.43 -2.10
C ARG A 162 13.79 19.72 -2.17
N LYS A 163 13.26 20.78 -1.58
CA LYS A 163 13.90 22.12 -1.60
C LYS A 163 15.34 22.06 -1.10
N GLU A 164 15.55 21.39 0.02
CA GLU A 164 16.85 21.26 0.68
C GLU A 164 17.89 20.58 -0.22
N ILE A 165 17.45 19.58 -0.98
CA ILE A 165 18.32 18.85 -1.90
C ILE A 165 18.63 19.68 -3.14
N LYS A 166 17.66 20.42 -3.69
CA LYS A 166 17.90 21.33 -4.82
C LYS A 166 18.87 22.44 -4.45
N GLU A 167 18.75 22.99 -3.26
CA GLU A 167 19.68 24.04 -2.77
C GLU A 167 21.11 23.49 -2.64
N CYS A 168 21.29 22.26 -2.13
CA CYS A 168 22.60 21.61 -2.10
C CYS A 168 23.20 21.40 -3.50
N TYR A 169 22.36 21.03 -4.50
CA TYR A 169 22.86 20.87 -5.87
C TYR A 169 23.30 22.19 -6.52
N ILE A 170 22.66 23.30 -6.18
CA ILE A 170 23.04 24.64 -6.68
C ILE A 170 24.39 25.08 -6.09
N LEU A 171 24.70 24.65 -4.86
CA LEU A 171 25.94 24.99 -4.16
C LEU A 171 27.14 24.11 -4.58
N LEU A 172 26.90 22.98 -5.26
CA LEU A 172 28.00 22.18 -5.81
C LEU A 172 28.52 22.89 -7.07
N PRO A 173 29.82 23.24 -7.12
CA PRO A 173 30.40 23.82 -8.34
C PRO A 173 30.16 22.83 -9.48
N SER A 174 29.56 23.30 -10.57
CA SER A 174 29.46 22.57 -11.81
C SER A 174 30.89 22.19 -12.21
N GLY A 175 31.26 20.92 -11.95
CA GLY A 175 32.56 20.39 -12.33
C GLY A 175 32.78 20.68 -13.82
N GLY A 176 33.79 21.49 -14.10
CA GLY A 176 34.09 21.94 -15.43
C GLY A 176 34.21 20.75 -16.36
N LYS A 177 33.61 20.88 -17.52
CA LYS A 177 34.04 20.13 -18.69
C LYS A 177 35.50 20.48 -18.91
N SER A 178 36.42 19.58 -18.59
CA SER A 178 37.74 19.62 -19.15
C SER A 178 37.63 19.26 -20.63
N GLU A 179 38.09 20.14 -21.46
CA GLU A 179 38.31 20.00 -22.89
C GLU A 179 39.08 18.72 -23.24
#